data_b93ea3b7489f145762a91b8516ab5c96
#
_entry.id   b93ea3b7489f145762a91b8516ab5c96
#
_cell.length_a   1.000
_cell.length_b   1.000
_cell.length_c   1.000
_cell.angle_alpha   90.00
_cell.angle_beta   90.00
_cell.angle_gamma   90.00
#
_symmetry.space_group_name_H-M   'P 1'
#
loop_
_entity.id
_entity.type
_entity.pdbx_description
1 polymer ?
#
loop_
_entity_poly.entity_id
_entity_poly.type
_entity_poly.pdbx_seq_one_letter_code
_entity_poly.pdbx_strand_id
1 'polypeptide(L)'
;MENRKEIVQVITDKHEIEKNYYTNVAQAHGLIHLDMNDFYGFANKRKLAMEVIVDSPASVSEQTKTAVAEVKKHGIKTIAAIILSVSYNSLLPLTIEELNSVRDCFDCNEIKRGVQENDNILNDRSISLFVFE
;
A
#
# COMPACT_ATOMS: atom_id res chain seq x y z
N MET A 1 0.77 29.51 -6.84
CA MET A 1 0.29 28.18 -7.24
C MET A 1 1.08 27.10 -6.51
N GLU A 2 0.39 26.25 -5.79
CA GLU A 2 1.04 25.14 -5.13
C GLU A 2 1.47 24.09 -6.12
N ASN A 3 2.75 23.70 -6.04
CA ASN A 3 3.24 22.54 -6.76
C ASN A 3 2.98 21.30 -5.90
N ARG A 4 1.93 20.58 -6.20
CA ARG A 4 1.66 19.31 -5.54
C ARG A 4 2.56 18.25 -6.12
N LYS A 5 3.25 17.53 -5.24
CA LYS A 5 4.14 16.45 -5.65
C LYS A 5 3.37 15.15 -5.77
N GLU A 6 3.76 14.38 -6.78
CA GLU A 6 3.24 13.04 -6.99
C GLU A 6 4.42 12.10 -7.09
N ILE A 7 4.37 11.03 -6.29
CA ILE A 7 5.35 9.95 -6.33
C ILE A 7 4.62 8.66 -6.65
N VAL A 8 5.11 7.96 -7.67
CA VAL A 8 4.73 6.58 -7.95
C VAL A 8 6.04 5.81 -8.07
N GLN A 9 6.29 4.90 -7.14
CA GLN A 9 7.54 4.15 -7.07
C GLN A 9 7.26 2.67 -7.07
N VAL A 10 7.97 1.92 -7.91
CA VAL A 10 7.87 0.47 -7.99
C VAL A 10 9.18 -0.13 -7.50
N ILE A 11 9.09 -1.06 -6.57
CA ILE A 11 10.24 -1.75 -5.98
C ILE A 11 10.07 -3.24 -6.22
N THR A 12 11.09 -3.89 -6.78
CA THR A 12 11.08 -5.31 -7.09
C THR A 12 12.11 -6.12 -6.31
N ASP A 13 13.05 -5.47 -5.64
CA ASP A 13 14.04 -6.13 -4.79
C ASP A 13 13.36 -6.64 -3.51
N LYS A 14 13.37 -7.95 -3.31
CA LYS A 14 12.66 -8.58 -2.19
C LYS A 14 13.17 -8.13 -0.82
N HIS A 15 14.48 -7.95 -0.67
CA HIS A 15 15.06 -7.50 0.60
C HIS A 15 14.65 -6.08 0.91
N GLU A 16 14.62 -5.22 -0.11
CA GLU A 16 14.19 -3.83 0.06
C GLU A 16 12.70 -3.76 0.42
N ILE A 17 11.87 -4.56 -0.23
CA ILE A 17 10.43 -4.62 0.07
C ILE A 17 10.20 -5.06 1.52
N GLU A 18 10.87 -6.12 1.96
CA GLU A 18 10.71 -6.61 3.34
C GLU A 18 11.17 -5.56 4.34
N LYS A 19 12.29 -4.90 4.06
CA LYS A 19 12.81 -3.82 4.92
C LYS A 19 11.83 -2.65 5.00
N ASN A 20 11.24 -2.26 3.87
CA ASN A 20 10.25 -1.19 3.83
C ASN A 20 9.01 -1.56 4.63
N TYR A 21 8.55 -2.80 4.49
CA TYR A 21 7.40 -3.28 5.27
C TYR A 21 7.69 -3.20 6.77
N TYR A 22 8.87 -3.69 7.19
CA TYR A 22 9.27 -3.64 8.60
C TYR A 22 9.29 -2.21 9.12
N THR A 23 9.96 -1.32 8.41
CA THR A 23 10.19 0.06 8.84
C THR A 23 8.91 0.90 8.79
N ASN A 24 8.14 0.78 7.71
CA ASN A 24 7.05 1.71 7.42
C ASN A 24 5.66 1.19 7.79
N VAL A 25 5.53 -0.11 7.99
CA VAL A 25 4.23 -0.73 8.28
C VAL A 25 4.26 -1.40 9.66
N ALA A 26 5.15 -2.35 9.86
CA ALA A 26 5.16 -3.16 11.09
C ALA A 26 5.48 -2.35 12.35
N GLN A 27 6.31 -1.32 12.22
CA GLN A 27 6.68 -0.45 13.35
C GLN A 27 5.79 0.79 13.47
N ALA A 28 4.91 1.03 12.51
CA ALA A 28 4.06 2.22 12.52
C ALA A 28 2.91 2.08 13.50
N HIS A 29 2.40 3.23 13.94
CA HIS A 29 1.20 3.30 14.77
C HIS A 29 0.00 3.69 13.92
N GLY A 30 -1.16 3.11 14.19
CA GLY A 30 -2.35 3.44 13.43
C GLY A 30 -3.59 2.71 13.89
N LEU A 31 -4.68 2.91 13.15
CA LEU A 31 -5.98 2.38 13.49
C LEU A 31 -6.07 0.87 13.24
N ILE A 32 -5.41 0.38 12.21
CA ILE A 32 -5.37 -1.05 11.86
C ILE A 32 -3.90 -1.42 11.72
N HIS A 33 -3.40 -2.14 12.70
CA HIS A 33 -1.99 -2.52 12.74
C HIS A 33 -1.74 -3.82 11.99
N LEU A 34 -0.70 -3.80 11.15
CA LEU A 34 -0.16 -5.00 10.50
C LEU A 34 1.23 -5.26 11.07
N ASP A 35 1.51 -6.51 11.41
CA ASP A 35 2.83 -6.91 11.92
C ASP A 35 3.59 -7.75 10.89
N MET A 36 4.78 -8.23 11.27
CA MET A 36 5.59 -9.06 10.37
C MET A 36 4.94 -10.42 10.08
N ASN A 37 4.12 -10.93 10.98
CA ASN A 37 3.41 -12.20 10.74
C ASN A 37 2.40 -12.07 9.60
N ASP A 38 1.79 -10.90 9.43
CA ASP A 38 0.90 -10.66 8.30
C ASP A 38 1.65 -10.77 6.97
N PHE A 39 2.86 -10.21 6.91
CA PHE A 39 3.72 -10.27 5.73
C PHE A 39 4.17 -11.71 5.46
N TYR A 40 4.73 -12.38 6.46
CA TYR A 40 5.22 -13.74 6.30
C TYR A 40 4.11 -14.74 6.03
N GLY A 41 2.90 -14.48 6.50
CA GLY A 41 1.74 -15.31 6.21
C GLY A 41 1.50 -15.45 4.71
N PHE A 42 1.76 -14.40 3.94
CA PHE A 42 1.71 -14.45 2.48
C PHE A 42 3.04 -14.86 1.86
N ALA A 43 4.16 -14.28 2.34
CA ALA A 43 5.47 -14.49 1.74
C ALA A 43 5.94 -15.95 1.81
N ASN A 44 5.53 -16.70 2.83
CA ASN A 44 5.89 -18.11 2.98
C ASN A 44 5.10 -19.04 2.05
N LYS A 45 3.97 -18.60 1.55
CA LYS A 45 3.11 -19.41 0.68
C LYS A 45 3.12 -18.96 -0.77
N ARG A 46 3.51 -17.73 -1.02
CA ARG A 46 3.40 -17.09 -2.32
C ARG A 46 4.67 -16.35 -2.65
N LYS A 47 4.84 -16.03 -3.91
CA LYS A 47 6.00 -15.28 -4.38
C LYS A 47 5.73 -13.79 -4.22
N LEU A 48 6.60 -13.13 -3.47
CA LEU A 48 6.58 -11.66 -3.37
C LEU A 48 7.03 -11.08 -4.72
N ALA A 49 6.15 -10.31 -5.35
CA ALA A 49 6.40 -9.78 -6.68
C ALA A 49 6.93 -8.35 -6.66
N MET A 50 6.25 -7.46 -5.95
CA MET A 50 6.64 -6.05 -5.93
C MET A 50 5.94 -5.28 -4.82
N GLU A 51 6.47 -4.08 -4.58
CA GLU A 51 5.81 -3.04 -3.79
C GLU A 51 5.60 -1.83 -4.68
N VAL A 52 4.40 -1.25 -4.64
CA VAL A 52 4.12 0.02 -5.33
C VAL A 52 3.73 1.05 -4.29
N ILE A 53 4.47 2.17 -4.28
CA ILE A 53 4.22 3.29 -3.38
C ILE A 53 3.61 4.43 -4.19
N VAL A 54 2.46 4.93 -3.74
CA VAL A 54 1.82 6.09 -4.35
C VAL A 54 1.61 7.14 -3.28
N ASP A 55 2.09 8.33 -3.50
CA ASP A 55 1.89 9.50 -2.64
C ASP A 55 1.53 10.67 -3.53
N SER A 56 0.26 11.02 -3.57
CA SER A 56 -0.24 12.03 -4.48
C SER A 56 -1.40 12.82 -3.87
N PRO A 57 -1.82 13.91 -4.50
CA PRO A 57 -3.03 14.64 -4.06
C PRO A 57 -4.34 13.89 -4.26
N ALA A 58 -4.30 12.76 -4.99
CA ALA A 58 -5.50 11.98 -5.28
C ALA A 58 -6.05 11.28 -4.04
N SER A 59 -7.30 10.84 -4.12
CA SER A 59 -7.94 10.06 -3.06
C SER A 59 -7.27 8.69 -2.88
N VAL A 60 -7.53 8.05 -1.75
CA VAL A 60 -7.02 6.68 -1.49
C VAL A 60 -7.43 5.73 -2.60
N SER A 61 -8.69 5.81 -3.05
CA SER A 61 -9.20 4.97 -4.14
C SER A 61 -8.43 5.19 -5.44
N GLU A 62 -8.21 6.45 -5.82
CA GLU A 62 -7.46 6.78 -7.04
C GLU A 62 -6.00 6.37 -6.95
N GLN A 63 -5.37 6.56 -5.80
CA GLN A 63 -3.99 6.10 -5.57
C GLN A 63 -3.88 4.59 -5.69
N THR A 64 -4.86 3.86 -5.15
CA THR A 64 -4.92 2.40 -5.23
C THR A 64 -5.07 1.92 -6.67
N LYS A 65 -5.94 2.58 -7.45
CA LYS A 65 -6.09 2.27 -8.88
C LYS A 65 -4.80 2.52 -9.65
N THR A 66 -4.08 3.58 -9.33
CA THR A 66 -2.77 3.87 -9.91
C THR A 66 -1.78 2.75 -9.61
N ALA A 67 -1.75 2.28 -8.37
CA ALA A 67 -0.87 1.18 -7.98
C ALA A 67 -1.20 -0.12 -8.73
N VAL A 68 -2.47 -0.46 -8.84
CA VAL A 68 -2.91 -1.66 -9.58
C VAL A 68 -2.51 -1.56 -11.05
N ALA A 69 -2.64 -0.38 -11.65
CA ALA A 69 -2.24 -0.16 -13.04
C ALA A 69 -0.72 -0.38 -13.21
N GLU A 70 0.09 0.07 -12.26
CA GLU A 70 1.54 -0.15 -12.28
C GLU A 70 1.88 -1.65 -12.20
N VAL A 71 1.17 -2.40 -11.37
CA VAL A 71 1.36 -3.85 -11.27
C VAL A 71 1.13 -4.52 -12.63
N LYS A 72 0.06 -4.13 -13.32
CA LYS A 72 -0.25 -4.67 -14.65
C LYS A 72 0.79 -4.28 -15.69
N LYS A 73 1.31 -3.07 -15.64
CA LYS A 73 2.37 -2.61 -16.54
C LYS A 73 3.65 -3.44 -16.40
N HIS A 74 3.92 -3.98 -15.22
CA HIS A 74 5.10 -4.81 -14.95
C HIS A 74 4.89 -6.29 -15.27
N GLY A 75 3.79 -6.62 -15.94
CA GLY A 75 3.56 -7.96 -16.46
C GLY A 75 2.98 -8.95 -15.47
N ILE A 76 2.54 -8.51 -14.30
CA ILE A 76 1.87 -9.39 -13.34
C ILE A 76 0.44 -9.61 -13.82
N LYS A 77 0.15 -10.82 -14.26
CA LYS A 77 -1.16 -11.18 -14.81
C LYS A 77 -2.15 -11.61 -13.74
N THR A 78 -1.66 -12.32 -12.72
CA THR A 78 -2.49 -12.85 -11.65
C THR A 78 -1.93 -12.40 -10.32
N ILE A 79 -2.74 -11.66 -9.56
CA ILE A 79 -2.43 -11.27 -8.20
C ILE A 79 -3.09 -12.29 -7.28
N ALA A 80 -2.30 -13.02 -6.50
CA ALA A 80 -2.83 -14.03 -5.59
C ALA A 80 -3.24 -13.43 -4.26
N ALA A 81 -2.44 -12.49 -3.75
CA ALA A 81 -2.69 -11.83 -2.48
C ALA A 81 -2.08 -10.43 -2.50
N ILE A 82 -2.62 -9.56 -1.68
CA ILE A 82 -2.06 -8.22 -1.46
C ILE A 82 -2.09 -7.82 0.00
N ILE A 83 -1.18 -6.93 0.35
CA ILE A 83 -1.26 -6.13 1.57
C ILE A 83 -1.33 -4.67 1.12
N LEU A 84 -2.37 -3.97 1.52
CA LEU A 84 -2.51 -2.53 1.27
C LEU A 84 -2.30 -1.78 2.58
N SER A 85 -1.30 -0.93 2.60
CA SER A 85 -1.00 -0.06 3.74
C SER A 85 -1.40 1.36 3.37
N VAL A 86 -2.33 1.94 4.10
CA VAL A 86 -2.81 3.31 3.89
C VAL A 86 -2.24 4.20 4.96
N SER A 87 -1.51 5.24 4.55
CA SER A 87 -0.94 6.23 5.46
C SER A 87 -1.74 7.52 5.41
N TYR A 88 -1.94 8.13 6.57
CA TYR A 88 -2.64 9.40 6.69
C TYR A 88 -1.86 10.37 7.57
N ASN A 89 -2.04 11.66 7.30
CA ASN A 89 -1.48 12.71 8.14
C ASN A 89 -2.31 12.82 9.43
N SER A 90 -1.67 12.95 10.56
CA SER A 90 -2.34 12.99 11.88
C SER A 90 -3.39 14.08 12.01
N LEU A 91 -3.25 15.16 11.25
CA LEU A 91 -4.21 16.28 11.25
C LEU A 91 -5.46 15.97 10.40
N LEU A 92 -5.42 14.94 9.56
CA LEU A 92 -6.49 14.55 8.65
C LEU A 92 -6.78 13.06 8.76
N PRO A 93 -7.42 12.61 9.84
CA PRO A 93 -7.67 11.19 10.08
C PRO A 93 -8.44 10.53 8.95
N LEU A 94 -8.09 9.28 8.68
CA LEU A 94 -8.74 8.48 7.65
C LEU A 94 -10.17 8.12 8.06
N THR A 95 -11.11 8.20 7.12
CA THR A 95 -12.49 7.81 7.36
C THR A 95 -12.74 6.35 6.96
N ILE A 96 -13.79 5.76 7.50
CA ILE A 96 -14.21 4.39 7.13
C ILE A 96 -14.61 4.34 5.65
N GLU A 97 -15.24 5.39 5.14
CA GLU A 97 -15.62 5.48 3.72
C GLU A 97 -14.41 5.43 2.81
N GLU A 98 -13.33 6.13 3.18
CA GLU A 98 -12.08 6.09 2.42
C GLU A 98 -11.50 4.67 2.41
N LEU A 99 -11.48 3.99 3.54
CA LEU A 99 -10.96 2.62 3.64
C LEU A 99 -11.81 1.65 2.83
N ASN A 100 -13.14 1.80 2.86
CA ASN A 100 -14.04 0.94 2.11
C ASN A 100 -13.98 1.19 0.60
N SER A 101 -13.57 2.40 0.19
CA SER A 101 -13.51 2.77 -1.23
C SER A 101 -12.52 1.94 -2.05
N VAL A 102 -11.55 1.28 -1.39
CA VAL A 102 -10.55 0.47 -2.09
C VAL A 102 -11.02 -0.97 -2.35
N ARG A 103 -12.15 -1.36 -1.79
CA ARG A 103 -12.63 -2.74 -1.82
C ARG A 103 -12.75 -3.29 -3.25
N ASP A 104 -13.25 -2.47 -4.17
CA ASP A 104 -13.50 -2.88 -5.55
C ASP A 104 -12.28 -2.71 -6.48
N CYS A 105 -11.14 -2.29 -5.93
CA CYS A 105 -9.93 -2.11 -6.72
C CYS A 105 -9.20 -3.42 -7.04
N PHE A 106 -9.54 -4.51 -6.36
CA PHE A 106 -8.82 -5.77 -6.43
C PHE A 106 -9.72 -6.94 -6.77
N ASP A 107 -9.17 -7.87 -7.57
CA ASP A 107 -9.84 -9.12 -7.96
C ASP A 107 -9.31 -10.34 -7.18
N CYS A 108 -8.40 -10.15 -6.24
CA CYS A 108 -7.86 -11.27 -5.45
C CYS A 108 -8.68 -11.50 -4.19
N ASN A 109 -8.64 -12.74 -3.68
CA ASN A 109 -9.41 -13.14 -2.51
C ASN A 109 -8.67 -12.93 -1.18
N GLU A 110 -7.35 -12.82 -1.21
CA GLU A 110 -6.54 -12.66 0.00
C GLU A 110 -6.03 -11.23 0.09
N ILE A 111 -6.69 -10.43 0.90
CA ILE A 111 -6.40 -9.01 1.08
C ILE A 111 -6.23 -8.73 2.56
N LYS A 112 -5.10 -8.13 2.92
CA LYS A 112 -4.89 -7.55 4.24
C LYS A 112 -4.74 -6.05 4.09
N ARG A 113 -5.35 -5.29 4.98
CA ARG A 113 -5.29 -3.83 4.98
C ARG A 113 -4.79 -3.33 6.31
N GLY A 114 -3.90 -2.36 6.26
CA GLY A 114 -3.43 -1.63 7.42
C GLY A 114 -3.66 -0.14 7.25
N VAL A 115 -3.82 0.55 8.34
CA VAL A 115 -4.01 2.01 8.37
C VAL A 115 -3.07 2.57 9.42
N GLN A 116 -2.19 3.48 9.02
CA GLN A 116 -1.19 4.04 9.90
C GLN A 116 -1.03 5.55 9.75
N GLU A 117 -0.69 6.17 10.86
CA GLU A 117 -0.35 7.57 10.89
C GLU A 117 1.08 7.77 10.40
N ASN A 118 1.28 8.73 9.49
CA ASN A 118 2.61 9.06 9.00
C ASN A 118 2.63 10.53 8.56
N ASP A 119 3.26 11.36 9.36
CA ASP A 119 3.34 12.81 9.10
C ASP A 119 4.46 13.17 8.13
N ASN A 120 5.23 12.20 7.66
CA ASN A 120 6.31 12.40 6.69
C ASN A 120 5.87 12.19 5.24
N ILE A 121 4.62 11.85 5.00
CA ILE A 121 4.09 11.74 3.63
C ILE A 121 3.97 13.15 3.01
N LEU A 122 4.07 13.21 1.67
CA LEU A 122 4.06 14.49 0.96
C LEU A 122 2.66 15.10 0.82
N ASN A 123 1.66 14.25 0.80
CA ASN A 123 0.26 14.64 0.62
C ASN A 123 -0.56 14.19 1.81
N ASP A 124 -1.88 14.37 1.76
CA ASP A 124 -2.76 13.99 2.87
C ASP A 124 -2.88 12.49 3.03
N ARG A 125 -2.68 11.75 1.95
CA ARG A 125 -2.79 10.30 1.87
C ARG A 125 -1.65 9.72 1.06
N SER A 126 -1.20 8.54 1.47
CA SER A 126 -0.24 7.74 0.71
C SER A 126 -0.59 6.28 0.87
N ILE A 127 -0.26 5.46 -0.12
CA ILE A 127 -0.45 4.01 -0.03
C ILE A 127 0.82 3.26 -0.39
N SER A 128 0.97 2.08 0.19
CA SER A 128 1.95 1.08 -0.25
C SER A 128 1.19 -0.21 -0.52
N LEU A 129 1.35 -0.74 -1.72
CA LEU A 129 0.73 -1.99 -2.15
C LEU A 129 1.80 -3.06 -2.27
N PHE A 130 1.69 -4.11 -1.46
CA PHE A 130 2.58 -5.27 -1.50
C PHE A 130 1.87 -6.38 -2.26
N VAL A 131 2.48 -6.86 -3.34
CA VAL A 131 1.84 -7.79 -4.29
C VAL A 131 2.50 -9.15 -4.23
N PHE A 132 1.69 -10.18 -4.09
CA PHE A 132 2.12 -11.59 -4.06
C PHE A 132 1.47 -12.35 -5.21
N GLU A 133 2.29 -13.12 -5.92
CA GLU A 133 1.85 -13.99 -7.01
C GLU A 133 1.46 -15.38 -6.54
#